data_180fdaa4c64b85c48b88b3772b95ba32
#
_entry.id   180fdaa4c64b85c48b88b3772b95ba32
#
_cell.length_a   1.000
_cell.length_b   1.000
_cell.length_c   1.000
_cell.angle_alpha   90.00
_cell.angle_beta   90.00
_cell.angle_gamma   90.00
#
_symmetry.space_group_name_H-M   'P 1'
#
loop_
_entity.id
_entity.type
_entity.pdbx_description
1 polymer ?
#
loop_
_entity_poly.entity_id
_entity_poly.type
_entity_poly.pdbx_seq_one_letter_code
_entity_poly.pdbx_strand_id
1 'polypeptide(L)'
;MAYLVAGFAEFKSNGYIDCFYIHHEWIGRGIGKALMEEIFIRAKKNNIKRIFVDVSITAKPFFEKMGFSVLREQIIIRRGVELKNYPMEKIEL
;
A
#
# COMPACT_ATOMS: atom_id res chain seq x y z
N MET A 1 -10.26 -8.21 -1.75
CA MET A 1 -8.85 -8.63 -1.69
C MET A 1 -8.31 -8.86 -3.08
N ALA A 2 -7.16 -8.31 -3.40
CA ALA A 2 -6.41 -8.64 -4.61
C ALA A 2 -5.38 -9.69 -4.26
N TYR A 3 -5.30 -10.75 -5.05
CA TYR A 3 -4.45 -11.89 -4.73
C TYR A 3 -3.69 -12.38 -5.96
N LEU A 4 -2.36 -12.52 -5.83
CA LEU A 4 -1.48 -13.10 -6.84
C LEU A 4 -0.59 -14.16 -6.19
N VAL A 5 -0.13 -15.14 -6.98
CA VAL A 5 0.75 -16.21 -6.48
C VAL A 5 2.00 -15.66 -5.79
N ALA A 6 2.57 -14.59 -6.33
CA ALA A 6 3.80 -13.98 -5.85
C ALA A 6 3.58 -12.89 -4.80
N GLY A 7 2.34 -12.58 -4.45
CA GLY A 7 2.02 -11.56 -3.47
C GLY A 7 0.53 -11.42 -3.28
N PHE A 8 0.12 -10.59 -2.31
CA PHE A 8 -1.28 -10.32 -2.08
C PHE A 8 -1.48 -8.95 -1.44
N ALA A 9 -2.70 -8.44 -1.56
CA ALA A 9 -3.09 -7.21 -0.90
C ALA A 9 -4.51 -7.34 -0.38
N GLU A 10 -4.79 -6.70 0.74
CA GLU A 10 -6.13 -6.61 1.30
C GLU A 10 -6.58 -5.16 1.23
N PHE A 11 -7.62 -4.91 0.45
CA PHE A 11 -8.13 -3.56 0.20
C PHE A 11 -9.55 -3.48 0.70
N LYS A 12 -9.77 -2.55 1.64
CA LYS A 12 -11.07 -2.40 2.31
C LYS A 12 -11.97 -1.41 1.58
N SER A 13 -13.27 -1.55 1.80
CA SER A 13 -14.27 -0.71 1.14
C SER A 13 -14.19 0.78 1.48
N ASN A 14 -13.50 1.13 2.58
CA ASN A 14 -13.26 2.52 2.94
C ASN A 14 -12.04 3.15 2.26
N GLY A 15 -11.33 2.37 1.44
CA GLY A 15 -10.13 2.85 0.75
C GLY A 15 -8.81 2.50 1.43
N TYR A 16 -8.85 1.80 2.55
CA TYR A 16 -7.64 1.44 3.29
C TYR A 16 -7.00 0.16 2.74
N ILE A 17 -5.69 0.21 2.49
CA ILE A 17 -4.90 -0.98 2.20
C ILE A 17 -4.40 -1.52 3.54
N ASP A 18 -4.99 -2.60 4.00
CA ASP A 18 -4.64 -3.20 5.28
C ASP A 18 -3.37 -4.04 5.19
N CYS A 19 -3.19 -4.71 4.07
CA CYS A 19 -2.05 -5.57 3.84
C CYS A 19 -1.58 -5.44 2.39
N PHE A 20 -0.28 -5.38 2.20
CA PHE A 20 0.33 -5.34 0.86
C PHE A 20 1.64 -6.10 0.94
N TYR A 21 1.68 -7.28 0.35
CA TYR A 21 2.82 -8.18 0.48
C TYR A 21 3.28 -8.71 -0.87
N ILE A 22 4.59 -8.68 -1.11
CA ILE A 22 5.23 -9.29 -2.27
C ILE A 22 6.21 -10.34 -1.74
N HIS A 23 6.12 -11.55 -2.25
CA HIS A 23 7.05 -12.61 -1.89
C HIS A 23 8.48 -12.17 -2.26
N HIS A 24 9.44 -12.37 -1.36
CA HIS A 24 10.81 -11.85 -1.53
C HIS A 24 11.48 -12.29 -2.83
N GLU A 25 11.16 -13.47 -3.34
CA GLU A 25 11.72 -13.97 -4.61
C GLU A 25 11.19 -13.23 -5.83
N TRP A 26 10.11 -12.47 -5.67
CA TRP A 26 9.45 -11.77 -6.76
C TRP A 26 9.61 -10.26 -6.71
N ILE A 27 10.35 -9.75 -5.74
CA ILE A 27 10.62 -8.31 -5.65
C ILE A 27 11.41 -7.87 -6.88
N GLY A 28 11.02 -6.74 -7.47
CA GLY A 28 11.67 -6.20 -8.67
C GLY A 28 11.14 -6.76 -9.97
N ARG A 29 10.10 -7.60 -9.94
CA ARG A 29 9.53 -8.22 -11.14
C ARG A 29 8.19 -7.62 -11.56
N GLY A 30 7.86 -6.43 -11.05
CA GLY A 30 6.62 -5.75 -11.43
C GLY A 30 5.36 -6.26 -10.74
N ILE A 31 5.49 -7.16 -9.78
CA ILE A 31 4.33 -7.72 -9.05
C ILE A 31 3.65 -6.65 -8.20
N GLY A 32 4.44 -5.82 -7.52
CA GLY A 32 3.88 -4.72 -6.72
C GLY A 32 3.06 -3.76 -7.56
N LYS A 33 3.57 -3.41 -8.74
CA LYS A 33 2.87 -2.55 -9.68
C LYS A 33 1.56 -3.19 -10.15
N ALA A 34 1.59 -4.49 -10.48
CA ALA A 34 0.41 -5.22 -10.92
C ALA A 34 -0.67 -5.26 -9.83
N LEU A 35 -0.27 -5.51 -8.58
CA LEU A 35 -1.19 -5.49 -7.44
C LEU A 35 -1.80 -4.10 -7.25
N MET A 36 -0.98 -3.06 -7.34
CA MET A 36 -1.46 -1.69 -7.16
C MET A 36 -2.42 -1.28 -8.27
N GLU A 37 -2.14 -1.66 -9.50
CA GLU A 37 -3.04 -1.40 -10.62
C GLU A 37 -4.40 -2.08 -10.41
N GLU A 38 -4.41 -3.30 -9.88
CA GLU A 38 -5.66 -3.99 -9.54
C GLU A 38 -6.42 -3.24 -8.45
N ILE A 39 -5.74 -2.71 -7.44
CA ILE A 39 -6.35 -1.90 -6.39
C ILE A 39 -6.99 -0.65 -7.00
N PHE A 40 -6.30 0.03 -7.91
CA PHE A 40 -6.83 1.21 -8.59
C PHE A 40 -8.09 0.88 -9.39
N ILE A 41 -8.10 -0.23 -10.09
CA ILE A 41 -9.26 -0.67 -10.86
C ILE A 41 -10.45 -0.92 -9.93
N ARG A 42 -10.23 -1.61 -8.83
CA ARG A 42 -11.27 -1.87 -7.84
C ARG A 42 -11.79 -0.61 -7.18
N ALA A 43 -10.90 0.33 -6.89
CA ALA A 43 -11.30 1.61 -6.31
C ALA A 43 -12.22 2.38 -7.25
N LYS A 44 -11.85 2.48 -8.53
CA LYS A 44 -12.69 3.16 -9.53
C LYS A 44 -14.03 2.47 -9.69
N LYS A 45 -14.04 1.15 -9.75
CA LYS A 45 -15.26 0.36 -9.93
C LYS A 45 -16.23 0.56 -8.77
N ASN A 46 -15.74 0.79 -7.57
CA ASN A 46 -16.55 0.95 -6.36
C ASN A 46 -16.69 2.40 -5.91
N ASN A 47 -16.34 3.37 -6.75
CA ASN A 47 -16.40 4.80 -6.45
C ASN A 47 -15.61 5.21 -5.22
N ILE A 48 -14.51 4.55 -4.96
CA ILE A 48 -13.60 4.92 -3.88
C ILE A 48 -12.69 6.02 -4.40
N LYS A 49 -12.73 7.19 -3.77
CA LYS A 49 -12.00 8.37 -4.23
C LYS A 49 -10.66 8.58 -3.54
N ARG A 50 -10.40 7.85 -2.48
CA ARG A 50 -9.19 7.97 -1.70
C ARG A 50 -8.68 6.60 -1.30
N ILE A 51 -7.41 6.35 -1.56
CA ILE A 51 -6.71 5.15 -1.10
C ILE A 51 -5.68 5.58 -0.08
N PHE A 52 -5.62 4.92 1.06
CA PHE A 52 -4.65 5.25 2.10
C PHE A 52 -4.05 4.00 2.72
N VAL A 53 -2.85 4.14 3.25
CA VAL A 53 -2.05 3.02 3.71
C VAL A 53 -1.00 3.50 4.70
N ASP A 54 -0.66 2.66 5.67
CA ASP A 54 0.46 2.91 6.56
C ASP A 54 1.68 2.15 6.03
N VAL A 55 2.74 2.87 5.70
CA VAL A 55 3.86 2.36 4.92
C VAL A 55 5.14 2.36 5.75
N SER A 56 5.92 1.28 5.66
CA SER A 56 7.25 1.22 6.24
C SER A 56 8.22 2.09 5.46
N ILE A 57 9.35 2.47 6.08
CA ILE A 57 10.37 3.27 5.40
C ILE A 57 10.89 2.55 4.14
N THR A 58 10.96 1.24 4.19
CA THR A 58 11.44 0.43 3.05
C THR A 58 10.48 0.46 1.87
N ALA A 59 9.18 0.45 2.14
CA ALA A 59 8.15 0.46 1.10
C ALA A 59 7.80 1.87 0.61
N LYS A 60 8.17 2.89 1.34
CA LYS A 60 7.84 4.29 1.03
C LYS A 60 8.16 4.69 -0.42
N PRO A 61 9.38 4.41 -0.95
CA PRO A 61 9.70 4.80 -2.33
C PRO A 61 8.76 4.18 -3.37
N PHE A 62 8.35 2.94 -3.15
CA PHE A 62 7.40 2.28 -4.05
C PHE A 62 6.06 3.01 -4.09
N PHE A 63 5.50 3.34 -2.91
CA PHE A 63 4.22 4.04 -2.86
C PHE A 63 4.32 5.45 -3.43
N GLU A 64 5.42 6.15 -3.20
CA GLU A 64 5.65 7.46 -3.82
C GLU A 64 5.66 7.36 -5.35
N LYS A 65 6.33 6.34 -5.87
CA LYS A 65 6.39 6.09 -7.31
C LYS A 65 5.00 5.78 -7.88
N MET A 66 4.13 5.17 -7.11
CA MET A 66 2.76 4.87 -7.51
C MET A 66 1.80 6.05 -7.34
N GLY A 67 2.30 7.22 -6.93
CA GLY A 67 1.52 8.44 -6.85
C GLY A 67 0.95 8.75 -5.49
N PHE A 68 1.38 8.05 -4.44
CA PHE A 68 0.96 8.33 -3.07
C PHE A 68 1.78 9.47 -2.48
N SER A 69 1.17 10.24 -1.61
CA SER A 69 1.82 11.33 -0.87
C SER A 69 1.90 10.99 0.60
N VAL A 70 3.01 11.31 1.23
CA VAL A 70 3.21 11.12 2.67
C VAL A 70 2.40 12.17 3.43
N LEU A 71 1.59 11.73 4.38
CA LEU A 71 0.83 12.62 5.24
C LEU A 71 1.66 13.10 6.43
N ARG A 72 2.43 12.17 7.03
CA ARG A 72 3.29 12.48 8.18
C ARG A 72 4.20 11.29 8.46
N GLU A 73 5.19 11.50 9.33
CA GLU A 73 5.93 10.42 9.96
C GLU A 73 5.27 10.10 11.29
N GLN A 74 5.12 8.83 11.61
CA GLN A 74 4.55 8.43 12.89
C GLN A 74 5.41 7.33 13.53
N ILE A 75 5.47 7.36 14.85
CA ILE A 75 6.24 6.40 15.63
C ILE A 75 5.24 5.46 16.30
N ILE A 76 5.44 4.15 16.12
CA ILE A 76 4.66 3.11 16.80
C ILE A 76 5.60 2.35 17.72
N ILE A 77 5.09 1.99 18.90
CA ILE A 77 5.85 1.19 19.85
C ILE A 77 5.24 -0.22 19.84
N ARG A 78 6.07 -1.20 19.50
CA ARG A 78 5.68 -2.61 19.54
C ARG A 78 6.70 -3.39 20.33
N ARG A 79 6.24 -4.04 21.42
CA ARG A 79 7.11 -4.84 22.28
C ARG A 79 8.33 -4.05 22.78
N GLY A 80 8.12 -2.77 23.12
CA GLY A 80 9.17 -1.91 23.60
C GLY A 80 10.12 -1.36 22.55
N VAL A 81 9.87 -1.65 21.27
CA VAL A 81 10.69 -1.17 20.16
C VAL A 81 9.95 -0.07 19.41
N GLU A 82 10.63 1.05 19.17
CA GLU A 82 10.10 2.14 18.35
C GLU A 82 10.27 1.81 16.88
N LEU A 83 9.16 1.88 16.14
CA LEU A 83 9.13 1.69 14.70
C LEU A 83 8.55 2.93 14.06
N LYS A 84 9.15 3.36 12.95
CA LYS A 84 8.60 4.46 12.17
C LYS A 84 7.76 3.92 11.04
N ASN A 85 6.61 4.55 10.81
CA ASN A 85 5.86 4.31 9.59
C ASN A 85 5.37 5.64 9.03
N TYR A 86 4.83 5.58 7.83
CA TYR A 86 4.44 6.77 7.07
C TYR A 86 3.02 6.54 6.54
N PRO A 87 2.00 7.15 7.17
CA PRO A 87 0.68 7.19 6.56
C PRO A 87 0.76 7.93 5.23
N MET A 88 0.25 7.30 4.18
CA MET A 88 0.28 7.84 2.83
C MET A 88 -1.10 7.77 2.21
N GLU A 89 -1.38 8.63 1.23
CA GLU A 89 -2.64 8.62 0.53
C GLU A 89 -2.49 8.93 -0.94
N LYS A 90 -3.46 8.48 -1.72
CA LYS A 90 -3.63 8.86 -3.12
C LYS A 90 -5.09 9.25 -3.31
N ILE A 91 -5.32 10.48 -3.73
CA ILE A 91 -6.66 11.05 -3.87
C ILE A 91 -7.15 11.02 -5.31
N GLU A 92 -6.24 11.25 -6.26
CA GLU A 92 -6.57 11.22 -7.69
C GLU A 92 -6.31 9.82 -8.25
N LEU A 93 -7.37 9.15 -8.62
CA LEU A 93 -7.29 7.77 -9.09
C LEU A 93 -7.55 7.66 -10.59
#